data_f45a3590adaeeba0132b9ff3acbd66b6
#
_entry.id   f45a3590adaeeba0132b9ff3acbd66b6
#
_cell.length_a   1.000
_cell.length_b   1.000
_cell.length_c   1.000
_cell.angle_alpha   90.00
_cell.angle_beta   90.00
_cell.angle_gamma   90.00
#
_symmetry.space_group_name_H-M   'P 1'
#
loop_
_entity.id
_entity.type
_entity.pdbx_description
1 polymer ?
#
loop_
_entity_poly.entity_id
_entity_poly.type
_entity_poly.pdbx_seq_one_letter_code
_entity_poly.pdbx_strand_id
1 'polypeptide(L)'
;MRFDDQAEFHVRKYLLALVDGLADDDGCQIFERTRAIQVDSEDGVIQTPGGRVSADGIVVATHYPFLDRSRAFARVHPQRSYAILCRIGGTPPEGMFIGADSPTRSVRAVPLDGEELLLVGGEGHKTGTGGDIRERYRRLEDFAREHWDVRSVEYRWSAQDNSTVDGVPYIGRLTPRSDRLFMATGFAKWGMTGGTAAAHLLADLLLERENPSAGLYDPNRLKLRAAATDFVKENAQVGLRFVGDRVTQRGNRPIEDLQPGEGDIVRLAGEIVAGYRDDDGMLTAVSPTCTHLGCRVSWNPAERSWDCPCHGSRFAPSGEVLQGPAVHRLERKPLD
;
A
#
# COMPACT_ATOMS: atom_id res chain seq x y z
N MET A 1 6.93 29.15 -0.71
CA MET A 1 7.50 29.24 0.67
C MET A 1 8.74 28.37 0.69
N ARG A 2 9.82 28.80 1.30
CA ARG A 2 11.09 28.05 1.46
C ARG A 2 11.30 27.73 2.93
N PHE A 3 11.72 26.51 3.23
CA PHE A 3 12.17 26.08 4.55
C PHE A 3 13.65 25.70 4.41
N ASP A 4 14.49 26.34 5.17
CA ASP A 4 15.92 26.03 5.24
C ASP A 4 16.16 24.91 6.27
N ASP A 5 17.38 24.39 6.33
CA ASP A 5 17.82 23.34 7.26
C ASP A 5 16.99 22.05 7.17
N GLN A 6 16.52 21.72 5.96
CA GLN A 6 15.88 20.44 5.67
C GLN A 6 16.91 19.42 5.18
N ALA A 7 16.59 18.15 5.34
CA ALA A 7 17.43 17.06 4.91
C ALA A 7 16.64 15.98 4.21
N GLU A 8 17.28 15.30 3.28
CA GLU A 8 16.79 14.07 2.66
C GLU A 8 17.82 12.95 2.81
N PHE A 9 17.39 11.73 2.67
CA PHE A 9 18.27 10.59 2.75
C PHE A 9 17.76 9.43 1.87
N HIS A 10 18.65 8.51 1.57
CA HIS A 10 18.31 7.33 0.79
C HIS A 10 17.67 6.27 1.69
N VAL A 11 16.34 6.19 1.69
CA VAL A 11 15.53 5.32 2.56
C VAL A 11 16.02 3.87 2.57
N ARG A 12 16.30 3.28 1.41
CA ARG A 12 16.76 1.88 1.33
C ARG A 12 18.12 1.68 2.00
N LYS A 13 19.08 2.61 1.81
CA LYS A 13 20.39 2.52 2.49
C LYS A 13 20.24 2.61 4.01
N TYR A 14 19.38 3.52 4.47
CA TYR A 14 19.07 3.64 5.89
C TYR A 14 18.47 2.36 6.46
N LEU A 15 17.46 1.79 5.81
CA LEU A 15 16.81 0.56 6.27
C LEU A 15 17.75 -0.65 6.23
N LEU A 16 18.61 -0.78 5.21
CA LEU A 16 19.61 -1.85 5.15
C LEU A 16 20.62 -1.73 6.29
N ALA A 17 21.09 -0.53 6.59
CA ALA A 17 22.01 -0.33 7.73
C ALA A 17 21.35 -0.68 9.08
N LEU A 18 20.05 -0.39 9.24
CA LEU A 18 19.32 -0.84 10.43
C LEU A 18 19.20 -2.36 10.50
N VAL A 19 18.91 -3.02 9.37
CA VAL A 19 18.80 -4.48 9.28
C VAL A 19 20.15 -5.13 9.59
N ASP A 20 21.25 -4.61 9.02
CA ASP A 20 22.60 -5.11 9.28
C ASP A 20 22.96 -5.00 10.77
N GLY A 21 22.65 -3.84 11.39
CA GLY A 21 22.88 -3.67 12.84
C GLY A 21 22.02 -4.57 13.71
N LEU A 22 20.80 -4.93 13.27
CA LEU A 22 19.94 -5.89 13.99
C LEU A 22 20.39 -7.34 13.77
N ALA A 23 20.93 -7.65 12.59
CA ALA A 23 21.42 -9.01 12.28
C ALA A 23 22.69 -9.37 13.09
N ASP A 24 23.47 -8.36 13.51
CA ASP A 24 24.63 -8.52 14.36
C ASP A 24 24.26 -8.71 15.85
N ASP A 25 22.98 -8.53 16.21
CA ASP A 25 22.47 -8.73 17.56
C ASP A 25 21.89 -10.14 17.71
N ASP A 26 22.53 -10.99 18.51
CA ASP A 26 22.10 -12.36 18.79
C ASP A 26 20.66 -12.44 19.37
N GLY A 27 20.14 -11.35 19.90
CA GLY A 27 18.77 -11.22 20.41
C GLY A 27 17.71 -10.94 19.34
N CYS A 28 18.11 -10.65 18.09
CA CYS A 28 17.20 -10.27 17.01
C CYS A 28 17.21 -11.29 15.87
N GLN A 29 16.03 -11.65 15.37
CA GLN A 29 15.89 -12.53 14.20
C GLN A 29 14.98 -11.91 13.17
N ILE A 30 15.43 -11.88 11.91
CA ILE A 30 14.69 -11.32 10.77
C ILE A 30 14.36 -12.44 9.80
N PHE A 31 13.06 -12.63 9.53
CA PHE A 31 12.56 -13.64 8.61
C PHE A 31 11.97 -12.97 7.36
N GLU A 32 12.77 -12.85 6.32
CA GLU A 32 12.28 -12.40 5.02
C GLU A 32 11.40 -13.46 4.36
N ARG A 33 10.55 -13.03 3.40
CA ARG A 33 9.63 -13.88 2.63
C ARG A 33 8.73 -14.75 3.50
N THR A 34 8.54 -14.36 4.74
CA THR A 34 7.76 -15.09 5.74
C THR A 34 6.51 -14.27 6.09
N ARG A 35 5.39 -14.62 5.49
CA ARG A 35 4.12 -13.90 5.68
C ARG A 35 3.40 -14.41 6.93
N ALA A 36 3.08 -13.50 7.86
CA ALA A 36 2.10 -13.78 8.90
C ALA A 36 0.71 -13.88 8.27
N ILE A 37 0.02 -14.99 8.48
CA ILE A 37 -1.31 -15.27 7.92
C ILE A 37 -2.41 -15.24 8.97
N GLN A 38 -2.06 -15.49 10.23
CA GLN A 38 -2.99 -15.46 11.36
C GLN A 38 -2.23 -15.09 12.64
N VAL A 39 -2.95 -14.46 13.57
CA VAL A 39 -2.46 -14.19 14.92
C VAL A 39 -3.49 -14.69 15.92
N ASP A 40 -3.06 -15.57 16.80
CA ASP A 40 -3.76 -15.90 18.03
C ASP A 40 -3.30 -14.96 19.13
N SER A 41 -4.17 -14.07 19.57
CA SER A 41 -3.82 -13.06 20.58
C SER A 41 -3.94 -13.56 22.01
N GLU A 42 -4.62 -14.69 22.25
CA GLU A 42 -4.74 -15.29 23.58
C GLU A 42 -3.46 -16.06 23.90
N ASP A 43 -3.02 -16.87 22.95
CA ASP A 43 -1.80 -17.67 23.10
C ASP A 43 -0.51 -16.92 22.70
N GLY A 44 -0.63 -15.73 22.10
CA GLY A 44 0.54 -14.97 21.62
C GLY A 44 1.24 -15.66 20.44
N VAL A 45 0.49 -16.33 19.54
CA VAL A 45 1.05 -17.12 18.45
C VAL A 45 0.78 -16.48 17.09
N ILE A 46 1.83 -16.32 16.31
CA ILE A 46 1.78 -15.90 14.90
C ILE A 46 1.93 -17.16 14.03
N GLN A 47 1.00 -17.36 13.08
CA GLN A 47 1.09 -18.44 12.11
C GLN A 47 1.65 -17.92 10.78
N THR A 48 2.55 -18.71 10.21
CA THR A 48 3.13 -18.50 8.88
C THR A 48 3.05 -19.80 8.07
N PRO A 49 3.21 -19.78 6.75
CA PRO A 49 3.27 -21.03 5.96
C PRO A 49 4.41 -21.97 6.35
N GLY A 50 5.50 -21.42 6.91
CA GLY A 50 6.70 -22.18 7.30
C GLY A 50 6.74 -22.60 8.77
N GLY A 51 5.84 -22.12 9.63
CA GLY A 51 5.88 -22.43 11.05
C GLY A 51 5.11 -21.45 11.93
N ARG A 52 5.38 -21.50 13.22
CA ARG A 52 4.73 -20.66 14.23
C ARG A 52 5.80 -19.89 15.02
N VAL A 53 5.46 -18.67 15.41
CA VAL A 53 6.28 -17.85 16.32
C VAL A 53 5.41 -17.52 17.54
N SER A 54 5.93 -17.80 18.72
CA SER A 54 5.30 -17.41 19.99
C SER A 54 6.00 -16.18 20.54
N ALA A 55 5.23 -15.20 21.03
CA ALA A 55 5.74 -13.96 21.56
C ALA A 55 4.85 -13.41 22.68
N ASP A 56 5.45 -12.73 23.65
CA ASP A 56 4.73 -12.04 24.73
C ASP A 56 4.06 -10.76 24.25
N GLY A 57 4.65 -10.07 23.26
CA GLY A 57 4.10 -8.91 22.61
C GLY A 57 4.21 -9.02 21.09
N ILE A 58 3.14 -8.64 20.38
CA ILE A 58 3.06 -8.69 18.92
C ILE A 58 2.71 -7.31 18.39
N VAL A 59 3.53 -6.77 17.49
CA VAL A 59 3.27 -5.51 16.81
C VAL A 59 2.87 -5.76 15.35
N VAL A 60 1.67 -5.35 14.99
CA VAL A 60 1.17 -5.40 13.60
C VAL A 60 1.55 -4.08 12.91
N ALA A 61 2.72 -4.05 12.29
CA ALA A 61 3.26 -2.91 11.53
C ALA A 61 3.26 -3.21 10.01
N THR A 62 2.22 -3.86 9.52
CA THR A 62 2.10 -4.40 8.16
C THR A 62 1.55 -3.39 7.16
N HIS A 63 1.79 -2.10 7.38
CA HIS A 63 1.28 -0.97 6.61
C HIS A 63 -0.25 -0.86 6.66
N TYR A 64 -1.02 -1.80 6.11
CA TYR A 64 -2.44 -1.99 6.38
C TYR A 64 -2.61 -3.22 7.28
N PRO A 65 -3.26 -3.08 8.45
CA PRO A 65 -3.47 -4.21 9.34
C PRO A 65 -4.32 -5.30 8.67
N PHE A 66 -3.82 -6.52 8.67
CA PHE A 66 -4.55 -7.67 8.11
C PHE A 66 -5.50 -8.33 9.11
N LEU A 67 -5.51 -7.86 10.36
CA LEU A 67 -6.38 -8.34 11.42
C LEU A 67 -7.64 -7.48 11.53
N ASP A 68 -8.79 -8.03 11.20
CA ASP A 68 -10.06 -7.29 11.17
C ASP A 68 -10.61 -6.92 12.56
N ARG A 69 -10.04 -7.47 13.62
CA ARG A 69 -10.47 -7.23 15.02
C ARG A 69 -10.44 -5.74 15.43
N SER A 70 -9.57 -4.94 14.83
CA SER A 70 -9.46 -3.49 15.09
C SER A 70 -10.50 -2.66 14.33
N ARG A 71 -11.28 -3.26 13.43
CA ARG A 71 -12.12 -2.56 12.44
C ARG A 71 -11.34 -1.51 11.63
N ALA A 72 -10.04 -1.77 11.39
CA ALA A 72 -9.17 -0.89 10.61
C ALA A 72 -9.73 -0.66 9.21
N PHE A 73 -10.41 -1.66 8.62
CA PHE A 73 -11.07 -1.56 7.31
C PHE A 73 -12.06 -0.39 7.19
N ALA A 74 -12.67 0.04 8.30
CA ALA A 74 -13.62 1.15 8.32
C ALA A 74 -12.96 2.50 8.66
N ARG A 75 -11.70 2.52 9.09
CA ARG A 75 -11.03 3.70 9.66
C ARG A 75 -9.70 4.05 8.99
N VAL A 76 -9.20 3.19 8.13
CA VAL A 76 -7.95 3.38 7.39
C VAL A 76 -8.23 3.27 5.89
N HIS A 77 -7.80 4.26 5.13
CA HIS A 77 -8.10 4.36 3.70
C HIS A 77 -6.82 4.37 2.87
N PRO A 78 -6.69 3.45 1.91
CA PRO A 78 -5.53 3.41 1.04
C PRO A 78 -5.61 4.50 -0.03
N GLN A 79 -4.52 5.23 -0.19
CA GLN A 79 -4.28 6.18 -1.25
C GLN A 79 -3.06 5.76 -2.05
N ARG A 80 -3.07 5.98 -3.35
CA ARG A 80 -1.96 5.66 -4.23
C ARG A 80 -1.41 6.92 -4.86
N SER A 81 -0.10 7.02 -4.98
CA SER A 81 0.61 8.04 -5.71
C SER A 81 1.68 7.42 -6.60
N TYR A 82 2.14 8.18 -7.57
CA TYR A 82 3.00 7.73 -8.64
C TYR A 82 4.29 8.54 -8.67
N ALA A 83 5.35 7.93 -9.17
CA ALA A 83 6.62 8.58 -9.37
C ALA A 83 7.26 8.12 -10.68
N ILE A 84 8.00 9.02 -11.30
CA ILE A 84 8.90 8.75 -12.42
C ILE A 84 10.28 9.27 -12.09
N LEU A 85 11.31 8.56 -12.54
CA LEU A 85 12.69 8.98 -12.44
C LEU A 85 13.22 9.23 -13.84
N CYS A 86 13.65 10.45 -14.11
CA CYS A 86 14.00 10.93 -15.45
C CYS A 86 15.47 11.32 -15.53
N ARG A 87 16.10 10.95 -16.64
CA ARG A 87 17.37 11.54 -17.09
C ARG A 87 17.06 12.83 -17.85
N ILE A 88 17.69 13.93 -17.47
CA ILE A 88 17.47 15.23 -18.11
C ILE A 88 18.76 15.79 -18.70
N GLY A 89 18.62 16.73 -19.65
CA GLY A 89 19.70 17.57 -20.09
C GLY A 89 19.94 18.68 -19.08
N GLY A 90 21.17 18.78 -18.58
CA GLY A 90 21.53 19.73 -17.52
C GLY A 90 21.42 19.15 -16.11
N THR A 91 21.45 20.02 -15.11
CA THR A 91 21.44 19.65 -13.69
C THR A 91 20.02 19.73 -13.13
N PRO A 92 19.54 18.72 -12.38
CA PRO A 92 18.29 18.82 -11.66
C PRO A 92 18.28 19.99 -10.65
N PRO A 93 17.11 20.50 -10.29
CA PRO A 93 17.00 21.59 -9.33
C PRO A 93 17.53 21.15 -7.95
N GLU A 94 18.33 22.03 -7.33
CA GLU A 94 18.82 21.82 -5.97
C GLU A 94 17.68 21.95 -4.97
N GLY A 95 17.53 20.95 -4.09
CA GLY A 95 16.52 20.91 -3.03
C GLY A 95 15.31 20.05 -3.35
N MET A 96 14.37 20.05 -2.42
CA MET A 96 13.11 19.31 -2.49
C MET A 96 11.94 20.27 -2.66
N PHE A 97 11.10 20.01 -3.64
CA PHE A 97 9.96 20.85 -3.97
C PHE A 97 8.66 20.06 -3.85
N ILE A 98 7.64 20.71 -3.28
CA ILE A 98 6.27 20.17 -3.25
C ILE A 98 5.29 21.29 -3.61
N GLY A 99 4.44 21.05 -4.60
CA GLY A 99 3.40 21.98 -5.01
C GLY A 99 2.27 22.02 -3.99
N ALA A 100 1.75 23.21 -3.72
CA ALA A 100 0.56 23.42 -2.91
C ALA A 100 -0.73 23.32 -3.74
N ASP A 101 -0.62 23.39 -5.06
CA ASP A 101 -1.74 23.34 -5.99
C ASP A 101 -2.23 21.90 -6.24
N SER A 102 -3.41 21.78 -6.82
CA SER A 102 -3.94 20.50 -7.27
C SER A 102 -3.87 20.40 -8.80
N PRO A 103 -3.32 19.33 -9.34
CA PRO A 103 -2.76 18.15 -8.66
C PRO A 103 -1.37 18.43 -8.05
N THR A 104 -1.17 18.00 -6.80
CA THR A 104 0.13 18.14 -6.12
C THR A 104 1.24 17.45 -6.89
N ARG A 105 2.37 18.12 -7.04
CA ARG A 105 3.62 17.58 -7.62
C ARG A 105 4.73 17.69 -6.61
N SER A 106 5.63 16.72 -6.60
CA SER A 106 6.89 16.80 -5.88
C SER A 106 8.06 16.61 -6.83
N VAL A 107 9.13 17.34 -6.63
CA VAL A 107 10.32 17.29 -7.47
C VAL A 107 11.56 17.32 -6.60
N ARG A 108 12.53 16.47 -6.91
CA ARG A 108 13.86 16.49 -6.28
C ARG A 108 14.90 15.81 -7.17
N ALA A 109 16.16 16.09 -6.91
CA ALA A 109 17.28 15.31 -7.45
C ALA A 109 17.41 13.97 -6.70
N VAL A 110 17.88 12.93 -7.39
CA VAL A 110 18.22 11.63 -6.80
C VAL A 110 19.52 11.14 -7.42
N PRO A 111 20.56 10.90 -6.60
CA PRO A 111 21.80 10.32 -7.11
C PRO A 111 21.60 8.83 -7.46
N LEU A 112 22.00 8.46 -8.67
CA LEU A 112 21.99 7.10 -9.18
C LEU A 112 23.22 6.87 -10.06
N ASP A 113 24.07 5.90 -9.73
CA ASP A 113 25.24 5.49 -10.50
C ASP A 113 26.20 6.64 -10.90
N GLY A 114 26.35 7.60 -9.99
CA GLY A 114 27.25 8.76 -10.19
C GLY A 114 26.65 9.94 -10.97
N GLU A 115 25.39 9.84 -11.36
CA GLU A 115 24.61 10.90 -11.98
C GLU A 115 23.48 11.38 -11.07
N GLU A 116 23.02 12.59 -11.26
CA GLU A 116 21.80 13.10 -10.63
C GLU A 116 20.63 13.02 -11.60
N LEU A 117 19.59 12.31 -11.21
CA LEU A 117 18.36 12.16 -11.97
C LEU A 117 17.24 12.99 -11.33
N LEU A 118 16.26 13.38 -12.15
CA LEU A 118 15.08 14.10 -11.71
C LEU A 118 13.98 13.14 -11.29
N LEU A 119 13.60 13.16 -10.01
CA LEU A 119 12.44 12.45 -9.49
C LEU A 119 11.23 13.37 -9.49
N VAL A 120 10.17 12.96 -10.19
CA VAL A 120 8.89 13.67 -10.20
C VAL A 120 7.80 12.74 -9.63
N GLY A 121 7.11 13.21 -8.58
CA GLY A 121 6.04 12.49 -7.93
C GLY A 121 4.72 13.25 -7.96
N GLY A 122 3.60 12.51 -7.82
CA GLY A 122 2.28 13.13 -7.78
C GLY A 122 1.13 12.20 -8.13
N GLU A 123 0.08 12.75 -8.72
CA GLU A 123 -1.12 12.03 -9.19
C GLU A 123 -1.81 11.22 -8.10
N GLY A 124 -1.77 11.70 -6.85
CA GLY A 124 -2.38 11.03 -5.70
C GLY A 124 -3.89 10.85 -5.87
N HIS A 125 -4.39 9.65 -5.55
CA HIS A 125 -5.83 9.35 -5.55
C HIS A 125 -6.15 8.18 -4.62
N LYS A 126 -7.44 8.02 -4.29
CA LYS A 126 -7.90 6.85 -3.55
C LYS A 126 -7.69 5.57 -4.37
N THR A 127 -7.09 4.56 -3.78
CA THR A 127 -6.84 3.27 -4.44
C THR A 127 -8.13 2.69 -5.03
N GLY A 128 -8.04 2.13 -6.23
CA GLY A 128 -9.18 1.56 -6.93
C GLY A 128 -10.15 2.58 -7.55
N THR A 129 -9.79 3.87 -7.59
CA THR A 129 -10.57 4.92 -8.26
C THR A 129 -9.72 5.59 -9.35
N GLY A 130 -10.38 6.31 -10.27
CA GLY A 130 -9.68 7.29 -11.10
C GLY A 130 -9.17 6.83 -12.46
N GLY A 131 -9.78 5.83 -13.08
CA GLY A 131 -9.59 5.56 -14.51
C GLY A 131 -8.28 4.85 -14.86
N ASP A 132 -7.78 5.07 -16.06
CA ASP A 132 -6.57 4.42 -16.57
C ASP A 132 -5.31 4.90 -15.82
N ILE A 133 -4.62 3.95 -15.21
CA ILE A 133 -3.40 4.21 -14.43
C ILE A 133 -2.26 4.70 -15.33
N ARG A 134 -2.21 4.28 -16.61
CA ARG A 134 -1.20 4.74 -17.58
C ARG A 134 -1.29 6.25 -17.81
N GLU A 135 -2.48 6.80 -17.74
CA GLU A 135 -2.73 8.24 -17.87
C GLU A 135 -2.05 9.05 -16.75
N ARG A 136 -1.93 8.49 -15.54
CA ARG A 136 -1.28 9.15 -14.42
C ARG A 136 0.22 9.26 -14.62
N TYR A 137 0.85 8.19 -15.11
CA TYR A 137 2.26 8.24 -15.49
C TYR A 137 2.51 9.21 -16.63
N ARG A 138 1.62 9.24 -17.63
CA ARG A 138 1.71 10.17 -18.75
C ARG A 138 1.66 11.62 -18.27
N ARG A 139 0.71 11.98 -17.38
CA ARG A 139 0.64 13.34 -16.83
C ARG A 139 1.87 13.75 -16.02
N LEU A 140 2.53 12.82 -15.33
CA LEU A 140 3.82 13.10 -14.68
C LEU A 140 4.93 13.33 -15.71
N GLU A 141 4.95 12.55 -16.78
CA GLU A 141 5.91 12.69 -17.86
C GLU A 141 5.69 13.99 -18.63
N ASP A 142 4.46 14.34 -18.96
CA ASP A 142 4.09 15.60 -19.60
C ASP A 142 4.55 16.80 -18.76
N PHE A 143 4.27 16.78 -17.45
CA PHE A 143 4.76 17.81 -16.52
C PHE A 143 6.29 17.88 -16.51
N ALA A 144 6.98 16.75 -16.46
CA ALA A 144 8.44 16.75 -16.46
C ALA A 144 9.01 17.34 -17.78
N ARG A 145 8.43 16.97 -18.93
CA ARG A 145 8.85 17.46 -20.25
C ARG A 145 8.53 18.94 -20.50
N GLU A 146 7.48 19.45 -19.85
CA GLU A 146 7.13 20.88 -19.93
C GLU A 146 8.18 21.75 -19.23
N HIS A 147 8.85 21.25 -18.18
CA HIS A 147 9.72 22.05 -17.33
C HIS A 147 11.21 21.72 -17.48
N TRP A 148 11.57 20.56 -18.01
CA TRP A 148 12.94 20.10 -18.17
C TRP A 148 13.16 19.39 -19.51
N ASP A 149 14.41 19.41 -19.99
CA ASP A 149 14.84 18.63 -21.15
C ASP A 149 14.94 17.13 -20.81
N VAL A 150 13.79 16.46 -20.71
CA VAL A 150 13.72 15.02 -20.38
C VAL A 150 14.19 14.20 -21.58
N ARG A 151 15.31 13.52 -21.42
CA ARG A 151 15.89 12.60 -22.42
C ARG A 151 15.27 11.23 -22.38
N SER A 152 15.09 10.67 -21.17
CA SER A 152 14.46 9.34 -20.95
C SER A 152 13.78 9.27 -19.59
N VAL A 153 12.80 8.38 -19.48
CA VAL A 153 12.20 7.99 -18.21
C VAL A 153 12.75 6.62 -17.85
N GLU A 154 13.66 6.59 -16.87
CA GLU A 154 14.38 5.39 -16.47
C GLU A 154 13.51 4.43 -15.65
N TYR A 155 12.71 4.98 -14.74
CA TYR A 155 11.87 4.18 -13.84
C TYR A 155 10.49 4.82 -13.65
N ARG A 156 9.51 3.94 -13.48
CA ARG A 156 8.12 4.29 -13.10
C ARG A 156 7.68 3.35 -11.99
N TRP A 157 7.08 3.90 -10.94
CA TRP A 157 6.47 3.10 -9.88
C TRP A 157 5.35 3.84 -9.19
N SER A 158 4.52 3.10 -8.48
CA SER A 158 3.55 3.67 -7.55
C SER A 158 3.81 3.20 -6.13
N ALA A 159 3.34 3.99 -5.17
CA ALA A 159 3.33 3.65 -3.77
C ALA A 159 1.93 3.83 -3.20
N GLN A 160 1.57 2.99 -2.25
CA GLN A 160 0.32 3.09 -1.53
C GLN A 160 0.60 3.59 -0.12
N ASP A 161 -0.14 4.61 0.30
CA ASP A 161 -0.13 5.16 1.64
C ASP A 161 -1.48 4.91 2.30
N ASN A 162 -1.49 4.76 3.61
CA ASN A 162 -2.72 4.61 4.37
C ASN A 162 -2.94 5.83 5.25
N SER A 163 -4.11 6.42 5.12
CA SER A 163 -4.54 7.56 5.93
C SER A 163 -5.67 7.12 6.86
N THR A 164 -5.68 7.65 8.07
CA THR A 164 -6.77 7.46 9.03
C THR A 164 -7.88 8.48 8.79
N VAL A 165 -9.08 8.20 9.29
CA VAL A 165 -10.24 9.11 9.15
C VAL A 165 -10.07 10.46 9.85
N ASP A 166 -9.18 10.56 10.83
CA ASP A 166 -8.90 11.80 11.58
C ASP A 166 -7.51 12.39 11.28
N GLY A 167 -6.79 11.80 10.31
CA GLY A 167 -5.47 12.28 9.89
C GLY A 167 -4.32 12.00 10.87
N VAL A 168 -4.58 11.39 12.02
CA VAL A 168 -3.55 11.05 13.02
C VAL A 168 -3.29 9.53 12.97
N PRO A 169 -2.03 9.07 12.89
CA PRO A 169 -1.71 7.64 12.89
C PRO A 169 -2.32 6.87 14.07
N TYR A 170 -2.59 5.59 13.85
CA TYR A 170 -2.97 4.66 14.93
C TYR A 170 -1.74 3.92 15.40
N ILE A 171 -1.34 4.15 16.67
CA ILE A 171 -0.18 3.52 17.31
C ILE A 171 -0.57 3.14 18.73
N GLY A 172 -0.53 1.87 19.07
CA GLY A 172 -0.90 1.40 20.40
C GLY A 172 -1.58 0.05 20.41
N ARG A 173 -2.31 -0.26 21.47
CA ARG A 173 -3.04 -1.54 21.59
C ARG A 173 -4.08 -1.70 20.47
N LEU A 174 -4.11 -2.86 19.82
CA LEU A 174 -5.00 -3.12 18.69
C LEU A 174 -6.48 -2.93 19.07
N THR A 175 -6.86 -3.42 20.23
CA THR A 175 -8.18 -3.21 20.86
C THR A 175 -8.01 -2.87 22.33
N PRO A 176 -9.02 -2.29 23.00
CA PRO A 176 -8.94 -1.99 24.45
C PRO A 176 -8.68 -3.21 25.34
N ARG A 177 -8.97 -4.41 24.83
CA ARG A 177 -8.81 -5.69 25.55
C ARG A 177 -7.56 -6.45 25.13
N SER A 178 -6.76 -5.90 24.22
CA SER A 178 -5.52 -6.55 23.76
C SER A 178 -4.38 -6.26 24.70
N ASP A 179 -3.95 -7.24 25.46
CA ASP A 179 -2.80 -7.09 26.36
C ASP A 179 -1.47 -7.27 25.62
N ARG A 180 -1.44 -8.11 24.60
CA ARG A 180 -0.23 -8.50 23.85
C ARG A 180 -0.18 -7.97 22.44
N LEU A 181 -1.28 -7.45 21.88
CA LEU A 181 -1.39 -7.13 20.46
C LEU A 181 -1.46 -5.62 20.24
N PHE A 182 -0.49 -5.09 19.54
CA PHE A 182 -0.31 -3.70 19.20
C PHE A 182 -0.36 -3.48 17.69
N MET A 183 -0.57 -2.24 17.26
CA MET A 183 -0.55 -1.87 15.86
C MET A 183 0.14 -0.53 15.64
N ALA A 184 0.67 -0.35 14.42
CA ALA A 184 1.12 0.94 13.91
C ALA A 184 0.72 1.07 12.44
N THR A 185 -0.09 2.08 12.10
CA THR A 185 -0.60 2.31 10.75
C THR A 185 -1.10 3.73 10.53
N GLY A 186 -1.43 4.07 9.29
CA GLY A 186 -2.09 5.33 8.97
C GLY A 186 -1.15 6.52 8.93
N PHE A 187 0.11 6.31 8.57
CA PHE A 187 1.14 7.36 8.52
C PHE A 187 0.99 8.32 7.34
N ALA A 188 0.04 8.09 6.45
CA ALA A 188 -0.09 8.80 5.18
C ALA A 188 1.26 8.79 4.44
N LYS A 189 1.83 9.93 4.13
CA LYS A 189 3.16 10.03 3.47
C LYS A 189 4.31 10.31 4.46
N TRP A 190 4.06 10.20 5.76
CA TRP A 190 5.01 10.49 6.84
C TRP A 190 5.57 9.23 7.52
N GLY A 191 5.64 8.13 6.76
CA GLY A 191 6.02 6.82 7.31
C GLY A 191 7.41 6.76 7.91
N MET A 192 8.37 7.55 7.44
CA MET A 192 9.75 7.50 7.95
C MET A 192 9.83 8.15 9.35
N THR A 193 9.37 9.38 9.49
CA THR A 193 9.34 10.07 10.79
C THR A 193 8.29 9.46 11.72
N GLY A 194 7.10 9.16 11.19
CA GLY A 194 6.02 8.54 11.94
C GLY A 194 6.36 7.12 12.42
N GLY A 195 7.09 6.35 11.62
CA GLY A 195 7.54 5.00 12.00
C GLY A 195 8.56 5.03 13.15
N THR A 196 9.49 6.00 13.13
CA THR A 196 10.44 6.20 14.23
C THR A 196 9.73 6.60 15.52
N ALA A 197 8.81 7.57 15.45
CA ALA A 197 7.99 7.96 16.59
C ALA A 197 7.14 6.79 17.13
N ALA A 198 6.59 5.97 16.22
CA ALA A 198 5.82 4.78 16.57
C ALA A 198 6.68 3.74 17.29
N ALA A 199 7.92 3.54 16.85
CA ALA A 199 8.83 2.59 17.48
C ALA A 199 9.11 2.99 18.95
N HIS A 200 9.38 4.26 19.22
CA HIS A 200 9.55 4.75 20.59
C HIS A 200 8.29 4.56 21.44
N LEU A 201 7.13 4.97 20.92
CA LEU A 201 5.87 4.82 21.65
C LEU A 201 5.54 3.35 21.93
N LEU A 202 5.71 2.46 20.94
CA LEU A 202 5.44 1.04 21.11
C LEU A 202 6.43 0.38 22.08
N ALA A 203 7.71 0.79 22.06
CA ALA A 203 8.70 0.31 23.02
C ALA A 203 8.31 0.68 24.45
N ASP A 204 7.85 1.93 24.69
CA ASP A 204 7.37 2.34 26.00
C ASP A 204 6.14 1.54 26.45
N LEU A 205 5.16 1.32 25.54
CA LEU A 205 3.96 0.55 25.84
C LEU A 205 4.27 -0.94 26.12
N LEU A 206 5.21 -1.54 25.39
CA LEU A 206 5.64 -2.93 25.61
C LEU A 206 6.42 -3.11 26.93
N LEU A 207 7.16 -2.08 27.34
CA LEU A 207 7.91 -2.05 28.59
C LEU A 207 7.10 -1.47 29.75
N GLU A 208 5.80 -1.25 29.57
CA GLU A 208 4.88 -0.69 30.56
C GLU A 208 5.32 0.68 31.12
N ARG A 209 5.96 1.51 30.27
CA ARG A 209 6.39 2.86 30.59
C ARG A 209 5.30 3.86 30.21
N GLU A 210 5.19 4.93 31.00
CA GLU A 210 4.30 6.03 30.65
C GLU A 210 4.84 6.81 29.45
N ASN A 211 3.95 7.11 28.50
CA ASN A 211 4.26 7.97 27.36
C ASN A 211 3.14 8.99 27.18
N PRO A 212 3.43 10.31 27.24
CA PRO A 212 2.42 11.36 27.18
C PRO A 212 1.67 11.40 25.84
N SER A 213 2.24 10.85 24.78
CA SER A 213 1.63 10.80 23.45
C SER A 213 0.70 9.60 23.26
N ALA A 214 0.68 8.62 24.16
CA ALA A 214 -0.08 7.39 24.00
C ALA A 214 -1.56 7.64 23.72
N GLY A 215 -2.19 8.55 24.45
CA GLY A 215 -3.61 8.89 24.25
C GLY A 215 -3.91 9.58 22.92
N LEU A 216 -2.97 10.34 22.37
CA LEU A 216 -3.13 10.99 21.06
C LEU A 216 -3.18 9.96 19.92
N TYR A 217 -2.31 8.96 19.97
CA TYR A 217 -2.14 7.96 18.92
C TYR A 217 -2.96 6.68 19.15
N ASP A 218 -3.67 6.55 20.29
CA ASP A 218 -4.43 5.35 20.64
C ASP A 218 -5.36 4.92 19.48
N PRO A 219 -5.23 3.70 18.95
CA PRO A 219 -6.13 3.17 17.93
C PRO A 219 -7.61 3.14 18.38
N ASN A 220 -7.85 3.14 19.69
CA ASN A 220 -9.19 3.05 20.25
C ASN A 220 -9.79 4.42 20.63
N ARG A 221 -9.08 5.53 20.32
CA ARG A 221 -9.59 6.88 20.56
C ARG A 221 -10.91 7.15 19.86
N LEU A 222 -11.88 7.68 20.59
CA LEU A 222 -13.19 8.06 20.07
C LEU A 222 -13.20 9.56 19.72
N LYS A 223 -12.83 9.93 18.52
CA LYS A 223 -13.03 11.29 17.98
C LYS A 223 -14.25 11.33 17.05
N LEU A 224 -15.44 11.09 17.63
CA LEU A 224 -16.71 10.95 16.91
C LEU A 224 -17.13 12.18 16.08
N ARG A 225 -16.74 13.39 16.45
CA ARG A 225 -17.21 14.61 15.75
C ARG A 225 -16.37 15.01 14.54
N ALA A 226 -15.05 14.80 14.56
CA ALA A 226 -14.18 15.18 13.45
C ALA A 226 -14.16 14.13 12.32
N ALA A 227 -14.45 12.88 12.65
CA ALA A 227 -14.36 11.75 11.73
C ALA A 227 -15.72 11.33 11.11
N ALA A 228 -16.85 11.83 11.61
CA ALA A 228 -18.17 11.30 11.26
C ALA A 228 -18.50 11.44 9.75
N THR A 229 -18.22 12.58 9.16
CA THR A 229 -18.49 12.83 7.73
C THR A 229 -17.61 12.00 6.81
N ASP A 230 -16.30 11.93 7.11
CA ASP A 230 -15.36 11.17 6.32
C ASP A 230 -15.55 9.67 6.52
N PHE A 231 -15.85 9.23 7.74
CA PHE A 231 -16.20 7.85 8.03
C PHE A 231 -17.42 7.39 7.22
N VAL A 232 -18.50 8.17 7.20
CA VAL A 232 -19.72 7.82 6.44
C VAL A 232 -19.46 7.83 4.94
N LYS A 233 -18.77 8.86 4.44
CA LYS A 233 -18.45 9.00 3.00
C LYS A 233 -17.58 7.84 2.52
N GLU A 234 -16.52 7.51 3.25
CA GLU A 234 -15.58 6.47 2.88
C GLU A 234 -16.19 5.07 2.92
N ASN A 235 -16.94 4.76 3.99
CA ASN A 235 -17.60 3.47 4.10
C ASN A 235 -18.77 3.31 3.14
N ALA A 236 -19.49 4.37 2.83
CA ALA A 236 -20.52 4.35 1.78
C ALA A 236 -19.91 4.05 0.40
N GLN A 237 -18.73 4.61 0.08
CA GLN A 237 -18.03 4.30 -1.18
C GLN A 237 -17.60 2.84 -1.24
N VAL A 238 -17.08 2.27 -0.14
CA VAL A 238 -16.72 0.84 -0.08
C VAL A 238 -17.96 -0.03 -0.28
N GLY A 239 -19.09 0.31 0.39
CA GLY A 239 -20.35 -0.40 0.22
C GLY A 239 -20.92 -0.32 -1.22
N LEU A 240 -20.85 0.86 -1.84
CA LEU A 240 -21.27 1.05 -3.23
C LEU A 240 -20.38 0.25 -4.20
N ARG A 241 -19.07 0.18 -3.97
CA ARG A 241 -18.17 -0.66 -4.76
C ARG A 241 -18.45 -2.14 -4.56
N PHE A 242 -18.65 -2.57 -3.32
CA PHE A 242 -18.96 -3.97 -3.02
C PHE A 242 -20.21 -4.49 -3.76
N VAL A 243 -21.24 -3.67 -3.89
CA VAL A 243 -22.48 -4.02 -4.60
C VAL A 243 -22.37 -3.67 -6.09
N GLY A 244 -21.93 -2.46 -6.40
CA GLY A 244 -21.90 -1.91 -7.77
C GLY A 244 -20.99 -2.71 -8.71
N ASP A 245 -19.79 -3.08 -8.26
CA ASP A 245 -18.85 -3.83 -9.09
C ASP A 245 -19.37 -5.25 -9.42
N ARG A 246 -20.15 -5.86 -8.53
CA ARG A 246 -20.84 -7.13 -8.84
C ARG A 246 -21.94 -7.01 -9.90
N VAL A 247 -22.53 -5.83 -10.03
CA VAL A 247 -23.57 -5.57 -11.02
C VAL A 247 -22.98 -5.11 -12.35
N THR A 248 -21.93 -4.31 -12.33
CA THR A 248 -21.32 -3.70 -13.52
C THR A 248 -20.25 -4.58 -14.17
N GLN A 249 -19.42 -5.25 -13.37
CA GLN A 249 -18.38 -6.17 -13.87
C GLN A 249 -19.00 -7.55 -14.14
N ARG A 250 -19.73 -7.68 -15.22
CA ARG A 250 -20.47 -8.90 -15.58
C ARG A 250 -19.64 -9.91 -16.38
N GLY A 251 -18.40 -9.56 -16.75
CA GLY A 251 -17.59 -10.41 -17.61
C GLY A 251 -18.30 -10.68 -18.93
N ASN A 252 -18.48 -9.65 -19.76
CA ASN A 252 -19.33 -9.76 -20.95
C ASN A 252 -18.64 -10.41 -22.15
N ARG A 253 -17.31 -10.62 -22.08
CA ARG A 253 -16.52 -11.23 -23.16
C ARG A 253 -15.86 -12.53 -22.71
N PRO A 254 -15.61 -13.47 -23.64
CA PRO A 254 -14.83 -14.68 -23.36
C PRO A 254 -13.37 -14.35 -23.02
N ILE A 255 -12.71 -15.25 -22.25
CA ILE A 255 -11.29 -15.08 -21.88
C ILE A 255 -10.37 -15.15 -23.12
N GLU A 256 -10.80 -15.85 -24.16
CA GLU A 256 -10.08 -16.03 -25.43
C GLU A 256 -9.89 -14.71 -26.18
N ASP A 257 -10.77 -13.73 -25.96
CA ASP A 257 -10.74 -12.41 -26.62
C ASP A 257 -9.70 -11.45 -26.01
N LEU A 258 -9.06 -11.82 -24.89
CA LEU A 258 -7.99 -11.02 -24.30
C LEU A 258 -6.79 -10.89 -25.23
N GLN A 259 -6.28 -9.69 -25.41
CA GLN A 259 -5.08 -9.43 -26.17
C GLN A 259 -3.81 -9.70 -25.33
N PRO A 260 -2.64 -9.97 -25.95
CA PRO A 260 -1.37 -10.06 -25.22
C PRO A 260 -1.12 -8.84 -24.32
N GLY A 261 -0.72 -9.09 -23.07
CA GLY A 261 -0.53 -8.07 -22.02
C GLY A 261 -1.83 -7.57 -21.37
N GLU A 262 -2.98 -8.06 -21.79
CA GLU A 262 -4.30 -7.62 -21.31
C GLU A 262 -4.81 -8.48 -20.16
N GLY A 263 -5.39 -7.83 -19.15
CA GLY A 263 -6.21 -8.46 -18.11
C GLY A 263 -7.57 -7.78 -17.99
N ASP A 264 -8.59 -8.57 -17.71
CA ASP A 264 -9.96 -8.06 -17.50
C ASP A 264 -10.81 -9.07 -16.73
N ILE A 265 -11.98 -8.61 -16.26
CA ILE A 265 -13.01 -9.51 -15.72
C ILE A 265 -13.81 -10.08 -16.90
N VAL A 266 -13.65 -11.37 -17.13
CA VAL A 266 -14.12 -12.08 -18.33
C VAL A 266 -14.92 -13.34 -17.97
N ARG A 267 -15.42 -14.05 -18.98
CA ARG A 267 -16.07 -15.36 -18.83
C ARG A 267 -15.15 -16.50 -19.25
N LEU A 268 -15.15 -17.54 -18.44
CA LEU A 268 -14.50 -18.81 -18.69
C LEU A 268 -15.52 -19.93 -18.36
N ALA A 269 -15.90 -20.73 -19.33
CA ALA A 269 -16.89 -21.81 -19.17
C ALA A 269 -18.19 -21.39 -18.42
N GLY A 270 -18.64 -20.14 -18.65
CA GLY A 270 -19.84 -19.58 -18.01
C GLY A 270 -19.62 -18.90 -16.64
N GLU A 271 -18.48 -19.11 -16.00
CA GLU A 271 -18.07 -18.42 -14.77
C GLU A 271 -17.43 -17.06 -15.05
N ILE A 272 -17.55 -16.14 -14.08
CA ILE A 272 -16.86 -14.87 -14.12
C ILE A 272 -15.48 -15.03 -13.45
N VAL A 273 -14.43 -14.73 -14.18
CA VAL A 273 -13.04 -14.85 -13.73
C VAL A 273 -12.27 -13.56 -13.95
N ALA A 274 -11.18 -13.37 -13.24
CA ALA A 274 -10.15 -12.39 -13.53
C ALA A 274 -9.13 -13.07 -14.47
N GLY A 275 -9.23 -12.76 -15.77
CA GLY A 275 -8.42 -13.37 -16.84
C GLY A 275 -7.27 -12.46 -17.23
N TYR A 276 -6.12 -13.03 -17.49
CA TYR A 276 -4.93 -12.35 -18.01
C TYR A 276 -4.30 -13.17 -19.12
N ARG A 277 -3.93 -12.50 -20.21
CA ARG A 277 -3.10 -13.07 -21.28
C ARG A 277 -1.73 -12.40 -21.22
N ASP A 278 -0.68 -13.18 -21.04
CA ASP A 278 0.68 -12.65 -21.09
C ASP A 278 1.13 -12.28 -22.50
N ASP A 279 2.35 -11.74 -22.62
CA ASP A 279 2.89 -11.30 -23.91
C ASP A 279 3.18 -12.49 -24.85
N ASP A 280 3.36 -13.70 -24.29
CA ASP A 280 3.58 -14.95 -25.05
C ASP A 280 2.26 -15.64 -25.44
N GLY A 281 1.12 -15.05 -25.05
CA GLY A 281 -0.23 -15.53 -25.37
C GLY A 281 -0.79 -16.55 -24.37
N MET A 282 -0.08 -16.87 -23.30
CA MET A 282 -0.58 -17.80 -22.27
C MET A 282 -1.66 -17.15 -21.41
N LEU A 283 -2.74 -17.88 -21.22
CA LEU A 283 -3.86 -17.45 -20.38
C LEU A 283 -3.66 -17.87 -18.91
N THR A 284 -4.06 -17.00 -18.02
CA THR A 284 -4.19 -17.25 -16.58
C THR A 284 -5.56 -16.78 -16.13
N ALA A 285 -6.26 -17.60 -15.35
CA ALA A 285 -7.54 -17.27 -14.77
C ALA A 285 -7.50 -17.45 -13.24
N VAL A 286 -8.02 -16.45 -12.52
CA VAL A 286 -8.13 -16.49 -11.06
C VAL A 286 -9.51 -16.00 -10.62
N SER A 287 -9.90 -16.30 -9.39
CA SER A 287 -11.13 -15.74 -8.80
C SER A 287 -11.08 -14.21 -8.84
N PRO A 288 -12.13 -13.52 -9.27
CA PRO A 288 -12.19 -12.06 -9.26
C PRO A 288 -12.48 -11.48 -7.89
N THR A 289 -12.55 -12.34 -6.86
CA THR A 289 -12.96 -11.98 -5.49
C THR A 289 -11.74 -11.89 -4.58
N CYS A 290 -11.48 -10.70 -4.05
CA CYS A 290 -10.41 -10.43 -3.09
C CYS A 290 -10.58 -11.30 -1.82
N THR A 291 -9.51 -11.95 -1.42
CA THR A 291 -9.50 -12.87 -0.26
C THR A 291 -9.51 -12.17 1.11
N HIS A 292 -9.45 -10.81 1.14
CA HIS A 292 -9.61 -10.05 2.39
C HIS A 292 -11.08 -9.98 2.82
N LEU A 293 -11.90 -9.17 2.17
CA LEU A 293 -13.33 -8.94 2.50
C LEU A 293 -14.26 -9.12 1.29
N GLY A 294 -13.85 -9.84 0.26
CA GLY A 294 -14.72 -10.27 -0.82
C GLY A 294 -15.08 -9.21 -1.86
N CYS A 295 -14.39 -8.05 -1.91
CA CYS A 295 -14.56 -7.08 -2.99
C CYS A 295 -14.06 -7.62 -4.33
N ARG A 296 -14.60 -7.14 -5.45
CA ARG A 296 -14.04 -7.49 -6.76
C ARG A 296 -12.72 -6.75 -7.00
N VAL A 297 -11.76 -7.46 -7.59
CA VAL A 297 -10.50 -6.88 -8.05
C VAL A 297 -10.68 -6.29 -9.44
N SER A 298 -9.82 -5.32 -9.79
CA SER A 298 -9.75 -4.71 -11.11
C SER A 298 -8.33 -4.83 -11.67
N TRP A 299 -8.22 -4.94 -12.99
CA TRP A 299 -6.91 -4.99 -13.65
C TRP A 299 -6.22 -3.62 -13.65
N ASN A 300 -4.94 -3.62 -13.31
CA ASN A 300 -4.04 -2.49 -13.43
C ASN A 300 -3.07 -2.73 -14.61
N PRO A 301 -3.32 -2.12 -15.76
CA PRO A 301 -2.53 -2.40 -16.97
C PRO A 301 -1.13 -1.79 -16.93
N ALA A 302 -0.88 -0.81 -16.07
CA ALA A 302 0.42 -0.17 -15.94
C ALA A 302 1.40 -0.98 -15.09
N GLU A 303 0.89 -1.73 -14.12
CA GLU A 303 1.71 -2.49 -13.17
C GLU A 303 1.45 -4.00 -13.25
N ARG A 304 0.59 -4.42 -14.19
CA ARG A 304 0.21 -5.82 -14.43
C ARG A 304 -0.18 -6.54 -13.16
N SER A 305 -1.18 -6.00 -12.46
CA SER A 305 -1.68 -6.53 -11.19
C SER A 305 -3.19 -6.47 -11.09
N TRP A 306 -3.75 -7.33 -10.23
CA TRP A 306 -5.14 -7.26 -9.79
C TRP A 306 -5.19 -6.40 -8.52
N ASP A 307 -5.85 -5.26 -8.58
CA ASP A 307 -5.92 -4.31 -7.47
C ASP A 307 -7.33 -4.31 -6.85
N CYS A 308 -7.41 -4.45 -5.53
CA CYS A 308 -8.67 -4.38 -4.80
C CYS A 308 -9.02 -2.93 -4.45
N PRO A 309 -10.17 -2.39 -4.92
CA PRO A 309 -10.52 -1.00 -4.70
C PRO A 309 -10.97 -0.68 -3.28
N CYS A 310 -11.28 -1.69 -2.46
CA CYS A 310 -11.82 -1.49 -1.11
C CYS A 310 -10.72 -1.13 -0.10
N HIS A 311 -9.68 -1.97 0.01
CA HIS A 311 -8.64 -1.80 1.03
C HIS A 311 -7.21 -1.91 0.46
N GLY A 312 -7.08 -1.88 -0.88
CA GLY A 312 -5.79 -1.78 -1.55
C GLY A 312 -4.97 -3.06 -1.59
N SER A 313 -5.56 -4.24 -1.37
CA SER A 313 -4.85 -5.49 -1.64
C SER A 313 -4.49 -5.59 -3.11
N ARG A 314 -3.29 -6.09 -3.40
CA ARG A 314 -2.79 -6.28 -4.76
C ARG A 314 -2.33 -7.70 -4.96
N PHE A 315 -2.55 -8.20 -6.16
CA PHE A 315 -2.20 -9.57 -6.54
C PHE A 315 -1.51 -9.58 -7.90
N ALA A 316 -0.54 -10.46 -8.06
CA ALA A 316 0.05 -10.76 -9.35
C ALA A 316 -0.99 -11.34 -10.33
N PRO A 317 -0.73 -11.40 -11.62
CA PRO A 317 -1.59 -12.09 -12.58
C PRO A 317 -1.91 -13.53 -12.17
N SER A 318 -0.94 -14.22 -11.55
CA SER A 318 -1.08 -15.58 -11.02
C SER A 318 -1.99 -15.71 -9.78
N GLY A 319 -2.44 -14.59 -9.22
CA GLY A 319 -3.20 -14.52 -7.98
C GLY A 319 -2.36 -14.43 -6.70
N GLU A 320 -1.02 -14.51 -6.78
CA GLU A 320 -0.16 -14.34 -5.61
C GLU A 320 -0.30 -12.96 -5.01
N VAL A 321 -0.29 -12.86 -3.66
CA VAL A 321 -0.40 -11.57 -2.98
C VAL A 321 0.88 -10.77 -3.14
N LEU A 322 0.79 -9.59 -3.76
CA LEU A 322 1.86 -8.61 -3.85
C LEU A 322 1.83 -7.66 -2.65
N GLN A 323 0.63 -7.25 -2.22
CA GLN A 323 0.42 -6.30 -1.13
C GLN A 323 -0.86 -6.64 -0.36
N GLY A 324 -0.78 -6.62 0.98
CA GLY A 324 -1.93 -6.79 1.87
C GLY A 324 -2.98 -5.67 1.76
N PRO A 325 -4.06 -5.79 2.55
CA PRO A 325 -4.26 -6.66 3.72
C PRO A 325 -4.60 -8.13 3.43
N ALA A 326 -4.90 -8.53 2.19
CA ALA A 326 -5.08 -9.93 1.86
C ALA A 326 -3.82 -10.74 2.20
N VAL A 327 -4.00 -11.90 2.86
CA VAL A 327 -2.90 -12.82 3.23
C VAL A 327 -2.92 -14.10 2.41
N HIS A 328 -4.03 -14.39 1.75
CA HIS A 328 -4.21 -15.55 0.88
C HIS A 328 -4.27 -15.11 -0.58
N ARG A 329 -3.71 -15.93 -1.47
CA ARG A 329 -3.78 -15.74 -2.92
C ARG A 329 -5.22 -15.79 -3.45
N LEU A 330 -5.48 -15.22 -4.61
CA LEU A 330 -6.67 -15.49 -5.38
C LEU A 330 -6.68 -16.96 -5.83
N GLU A 331 -7.83 -17.59 -5.75
CA GLU A 331 -8.00 -18.98 -6.20
C GLU A 331 -7.77 -19.10 -7.70
N ARG A 332 -6.93 -20.03 -8.13
CA ARG A 332 -6.76 -20.33 -9.56
C ARG A 332 -7.99 -21.02 -10.11
N LYS A 333 -8.35 -20.65 -11.33
CA LYS A 333 -9.43 -21.29 -12.08
C LYS A 333 -8.82 -22.12 -13.22
N PRO A 334 -9.24 -23.39 -13.40
CA PRO A 334 -8.80 -24.20 -14.53
C PRO A 334 -9.23 -23.54 -15.83
N LEU A 335 -8.47 -23.75 -16.88
CA LEU A 335 -8.75 -23.21 -18.21
C LEU A 335 -9.47 -24.22 -19.12
N ASP A 336 -9.67 -25.45 -18.61
CA ASP A 336 -10.28 -26.57 -19.33
C ASP A 336 -11.81 -26.51 -19.25
#